data_812eec3afb0912b782c44a111466694d
#
_entry.id   812eec3afb0912b782c44a111466694d
#
_cell.length_a   1.000
_cell.length_b   1.000
_cell.length_c   1.000
_cell.angle_alpha   90.00
_cell.angle_beta   90.00
_cell.angle_gamma   90.00
#
_symmetry.space_group_name_H-M   'P 1'
#
loop_
_entity.id
_entity.type
_entity.pdbx_description
1 polymer ?
#
loop_
_entity_poly.entity_id
_entity_poly.type
_entity_poly.pdbx_seq_one_letter_code
_entity_poly.pdbx_strand_id
1 'polypeptide(L)'
;LARVRGDSLVYDPMCGSGTIVIEAALKALNIAPGIRRRFAAQSWKCFQNGVFDEVRREASAQVRRDAVFEAFASDIDPEAVRLTRENAAKAGVAGRIHVRQADIKDFAPEIPEGRKGILITNPPYGERLLAASEAEEICRTMGQVFPQRDDLGYYIISPHDDFEGVFGREAVRRRKLYNGMIKCQVYMYFNSRRGEKA
;
A
#
# COMPACT_ATOMS: atom_id res chain seq x y z
N LEU A 1 -7.33 -0.61 7.55
CA LEU A 1 -6.60 0.05 8.63
C LEU A 1 -6.30 1.50 8.24
N ALA A 2 -5.58 1.73 7.17
CA ALA A 2 -5.12 3.04 6.70
C ALA A 2 -6.24 3.96 6.15
N ARG A 3 -7.48 3.50 6.02
CA ARG A 3 -8.64 4.27 5.55
C ARG A 3 -8.41 5.05 4.25
N VAL A 4 -7.75 4.43 3.27
CA VAL A 4 -7.53 5.01 1.93
C VAL A 4 -8.87 5.39 1.30
N ARG A 5 -8.95 6.62 0.75
CA ARG A 5 -10.12 7.24 0.12
C ARG A 5 -9.76 7.82 -1.25
N GLY A 6 -10.76 8.33 -1.97
CA GLY A 6 -10.57 8.92 -3.30
C GLY A 6 -9.75 10.21 -3.36
N ASP A 7 -9.41 10.81 -2.21
CA ASP A 7 -8.58 12.01 -2.06
C ASP A 7 -7.22 11.75 -1.39
N SER A 8 -6.90 10.49 -1.08
CA SER A 8 -5.68 10.13 -0.37
C SER A 8 -4.43 10.27 -1.24
N LEU A 9 -3.33 10.68 -0.60
CA LEU A 9 -1.97 10.51 -1.09
C LEU A 9 -1.37 9.30 -0.40
N VAL A 10 -0.92 8.31 -1.17
CA VAL A 10 -0.33 7.08 -0.63
C VAL A 10 1.14 6.98 -1.03
N TYR A 11 2.00 6.60 -0.08
CA TYR A 11 3.44 6.43 -0.28
C TYR A 11 3.82 4.99 0.08
N ASP A 12 4.61 4.35 -0.79
CA ASP A 12 5.28 3.08 -0.52
C ASP A 12 6.72 3.13 -1.02
N PRO A 13 7.69 3.41 -0.13
CA PRO A 13 9.09 3.60 -0.52
C PRO A 13 9.87 2.29 -0.73
N MET A 14 9.24 1.14 -0.56
CA MET A 14 9.80 -0.21 -0.82
C MET A 14 8.71 -1.07 -1.45
N CYS A 15 8.25 -0.65 -2.64
CA CYS A 15 6.99 -1.11 -3.22
C CYS A 15 7.04 -2.53 -3.81
N GLY A 16 8.23 -3.08 -4.06
CA GLY A 16 8.39 -4.40 -4.67
C GLY A 16 7.63 -4.50 -5.99
N SER A 17 6.64 -5.40 -6.06
CA SER A 17 5.75 -5.56 -7.22
C SER A 17 4.60 -4.56 -7.30
N GLY A 18 4.50 -3.60 -6.37
CA GLY A 18 3.50 -2.56 -6.33
C GLY A 18 2.14 -2.95 -5.72
N THR A 19 2.05 -4.10 -5.07
CA THR A 19 0.77 -4.62 -4.55
C THR A 19 0.03 -3.59 -3.69
N ILE A 20 0.71 -2.94 -2.74
CA ILE A 20 0.09 -2.00 -1.80
C ILE A 20 -0.48 -0.79 -2.52
N VAL A 21 0.30 -0.13 -3.37
CA VAL A 21 -0.14 1.08 -4.08
C VAL A 21 -1.22 0.79 -5.12
N ILE A 22 -1.17 -0.39 -5.76
CA ILE A 22 -2.20 -0.83 -6.72
C ILE A 22 -3.52 -1.10 -6.00
N GLU A 23 -3.52 -1.87 -4.93
CA GLU A 23 -4.73 -2.14 -4.14
C GLU A 23 -5.29 -0.85 -3.49
N ALA A 24 -4.42 0.07 -3.06
CA ALA A 24 -4.83 1.39 -2.60
C ALA A 24 -5.55 2.18 -3.70
N ALA A 25 -5.01 2.18 -4.92
CA ALA A 25 -5.62 2.84 -6.07
C ALA A 25 -6.97 2.21 -6.46
N LEU A 26 -7.04 0.87 -6.56
CA LEU A 26 -8.28 0.15 -6.86
C LEU A 26 -9.36 0.49 -5.83
N LYS A 27 -9.01 0.50 -4.54
CA LYS A 27 -9.93 0.86 -3.46
C LYS A 27 -10.37 2.32 -3.54
N ALA A 28 -9.46 3.26 -3.75
CA ALA A 28 -9.74 4.69 -3.83
C ALA A 28 -10.69 5.02 -4.97
N LEU A 29 -10.47 4.39 -6.13
CA LEU A 29 -11.25 4.55 -7.35
C LEU A 29 -12.53 3.69 -7.38
N ASN A 30 -12.77 2.87 -6.36
CA ASN A 30 -13.87 1.90 -6.31
C ASN A 30 -13.87 0.95 -7.52
N ILE A 31 -12.70 0.48 -7.92
CA ILE A 31 -12.53 -0.51 -8.99
C ILE A 31 -12.54 -1.91 -8.38
N ALA A 32 -13.45 -2.76 -8.82
CA ALA A 32 -13.51 -4.14 -8.37
C ALA A 32 -12.24 -4.91 -8.82
N PRO A 33 -11.47 -5.54 -7.91
CA PRO A 33 -10.19 -6.19 -8.24
C PRO A 33 -10.29 -7.27 -9.32
N GLY A 34 -11.45 -7.90 -9.44
CA GLY A 34 -11.72 -8.97 -10.41
C GLY A 34 -12.32 -8.51 -11.74
N ILE A 35 -12.54 -7.21 -11.95
CA ILE A 35 -13.35 -6.69 -13.07
C ILE A 35 -12.84 -7.13 -14.46
N ARG A 36 -11.52 -7.30 -14.60
CA ARG A 36 -10.87 -7.74 -15.86
C ARG A 36 -10.54 -9.23 -15.90
N ARG A 37 -10.80 -9.98 -14.82
CA ARG A 37 -10.49 -11.41 -14.75
C ARG A 37 -11.60 -12.25 -15.37
N ARG A 38 -11.21 -13.35 -16.00
CA ARG A 38 -12.11 -14.47 -16.25
C ARG A 38 -12.10 -15.39 -15.05
N PHE A 39 -13.26 -15.79 -14.60
CA PHE A 39 -13.42 -16.72 -13.48
C PHE A 39 -13.85 -18.09 -14.03
N ALA A 40 -13.31 -19.18 -13.49
CA ALA A 40 -13.71 -20.52 -13.86
C ALA A 40 -15.23 -20.74 -13.67
N ALA A 41 -15.82 -20.10 -12.66
CA ALA A 41 -17.25 -20.13 -12.38
C ALA A 41 -18.13 -19.64 -13.55
N GLN A 42 -17.59 -18.85 -14.49
CA GLN A 42 -18.36 -18.39 -15.66
C GLN A 42 -18.83 -19.54 -16.57
N SER A 43 -18.15 -20.70 -16.52
CA SER A 43 -18.52 -21.91 -17.28
C SER A 43 -19.46 -22.85 -16.51
N TRP A 44 -19.82 -22.54 -15.26
CA TRP A 44 -20.65 -23.42 -14.46
C TRP A 44 -22.12 -23.28 -14.85
N LYS A 45 -22.79 -24.43 -15.04
CA LYS A 45 -24.19 -24.50 -15.48
C LYS A 45 -25.20 -23.92 -14.51
N CYS A 46 -24.84 -23.72 -13.23
CA CYS A 46 -25.71 -23.14 -12.21
C CYS A 46 -25.87 -21.62 -12.36
N PHE A 47 -25.05 -20.95 -13.15
CA PHE A 47 -25.18 -19.52 -13.40
C PHE A 47 -25.96 -19.27 -14.71
N GLN A 48 -26.84 -18.28 -14.69
CA GLN A 48 -27.54 -17.82 -15.90
C GLN A 48 -26.53 -17.16 -16.86
N ASN A 49 -26.78 -17.32 -18.15
CA ASN A 49 -26.00 -16.66 -19.20
C ASN A 49 -26.04 -15.13 -18.99
N GLY A 50 -24.87 -14.49 -19.04
CA GLY A 50 -24.76 -13.04 -18.96
C GLY A 50 -24.65 -12.45 -17.55
N VAL A 51 -24.87 -13.22 -16.46
CA VAL A 51 -24.81 -12.69 -15.08
C VAL A 51 -23.45 -12.04 -14.74
N PHE A 52 -22.34 -12.62 -15.22
CA PHE A 52 -21.03 -12.04 -14.99
C PHE A 52 -20.80 -10.73 -15.75
N ASP A 53 -21.40 -10.59 -16.93
CA ASP A 53 -21.30 -9.35 -17.73
C ASP A 53 -22.18 -8.25 -17.13
N GLU A 54 -23.33 -8.60 -16.57
CA GLU A 54 -24.19 -7.68 -15.83
C GLU A 54 -23.48 -7.14 -14.59
N VAL A 55 -22.95 -8.01 -13.74
CA VAL A 55 -22.19 -7.62 -12.53
C VAL A 55 -20.96 -6.76 -12.88
N ARG A 56 -20.27 -7.08 -13.99
CA ARG A 56 -19.16 -6.23 -14.46
C ARG A 56 -19.60 -4.84 -14.90
N ARG A 57 -20.75 -4.73 -15.58
CA ARG A 57 -21.31 -3.43 -15.99
C ARG A 57 -21.68 -2.60 -14.76
N GLU A 58 -22.35 -3.20 -13.79
CA GLU A 58 -22.70 -2.54 -12.53
C GLU A 58 -21.44 -2.07 -11.78
N ALA A 59 -20.44 -2.93 -11.61
CA ALA A 59 -19.18 -2.57 -10.98
C ALA A 59 -18.45 -1.46 -11.72
N SER A 60 -18.47 -1.48 -13.07
CA SER A 60 -17.83 -0.44 -13.89
C SER A 60 -18.55 0.92 -13.78
N ALA A 61 -19.86 0.90 -13.59
CA ALA A 61 -20.65 2.13 -13.39
C ALA A 61 -20.36 2.80 -12.04
N GLN A 62 -19.86 2.04 -11.04
CA GLN A 62 -19.53 2.55 -9.71
C GLN A 62 -18.10 3.09 -9.59
N VAL A 63 -17.29 3.01 -10.64
CA VAL A 63 -15.91 3.51 -10.63
C VAL A 63 -15.89 5.03 -10.47
N ARG A 64 -15.16 5.51 -9.46
CA ARG A 64 -14.98 6.94 -9.16
C ARG A 64 -13.91 7.55 -10.06
N ARG A 65 -14.31 8.06 -11.22
CA ARG A 65 -13.38 8.65 -12.20
C ARG A 65 -12.88 10.04 -11.81
N ASP A 66 -13.64 10.72 -10.98
CA ASP A 66 -13.40 12.06 -10.41
C ASP A 66 -12.49 12.06 -9.16
N ALA A 67 -12.16 10.89 -8.64
CA ALA A 67 -11.25 10.77 -7.50
C ALA A 67 -9.88 11.38 -7.82
N VAL A 68 -9.35 12.16 -6.87
CA VAL A 68 -8.04 12.83 -6.96
C VAL A 68 -6.94 12.06 -6.22
N PHE A 69 -7.12 10.74 -6.10
CA PHE A 69 -6.15 9.82 -5.51
C PHE A 69 -4.85 9.80 -6.29
N GLU A 70 -3.74 9.80 -5.59
CA GLU A 70 -2.41 9.57 -6.14
C GLU A 70 -1.60 8.66 -5.22
N ALA A 71 -0.74 7.83 -5.80
CA ALA A 71 0.22 7.03 -5.07
C ALA A 71 1.63 7.26 -5.60
N PHE A 72 2.60 7.27 -4.69
CA PHE A 72 4.02 7.44 -4.95
C PHE A 72 4.74 6.19 -4.46
N ALA A 73 5.27 5.43 -5.40
CA ALA A 73 5.97 4.19 -5.15
C ALA A 73 7.44 4.32 -5.51
N SER A 74 8.34 3.77 -4.70
CA SER A 74 9.73 3.64 -5.05
C SER A 74 10.31 2.30 -4.57
N ASP A 75 11.38 1.89 -5.19
CA ASP A 75 12.19 0.76 -4.77
C ASP A 75 13.63 1.00 -5.24
N ILE A 76 14.60 0.44 -4.52
CA ILE A 76 16.00 0.50 -4.91
C ILE A 76 16.28 -0.42 -6.11
N ASP A 77 15.53 -1.52 -6.23
CA ASP A 77 15.66 -2.49 -7.30
C ASP A 77 14.93 -1.99 -8.57
N PRO A 78 15.64 -1.77 -9.69
CA PRO A 78 15.04 -1.36 -10.95
C PRO A 78 14.05 -2.40 -11.50
N GLU A 79 14.22 -3.68 -11.18
CA GLU A 79 13.29 -4.74 -11.59
C GLU A 79 11.96 -4.63 -10.83
N ALA A 80 11.99 -4.34 -9.54
CA ALA A 80 10.79 -4.05 -8.74
C ALA A 80 10.02 -2.85 -9.31
N VAL A 81 10.73 -1.78 -9.68
CA VAL A 81 10.15 -0.60 -10.33
C VAL A 81 9.48 -0.95 -11.65
N ARG A 82 10.14 -1.78 -12.51
CA ARG A 82 9.57 -2.27 -13.78
C ARG A 82 8.30 -3.08 -13.54
N LEU A 83 8.34 -4.04 -12.61
CA LEU A 83 7.20 -4.87 -12.25
C LEU A 83 6.02 -4.05 -11.72
N THR A 84 6.27 -3.08 -10.86
CA THR A 84 5.23 -2.17 -10.35
C THR A 84 4.53 -1.42 -11.47
N ARG A 85 5.28 -0.87 -12.45
CA ARG A 85 4.69 -0.19 -13.62
C ARG A 85 3.83 -1.12 -14.46
N GLU A 86 4.31 -2.32 -14.75
CA GLU A 86 3.57 -3.33 -15.52
C GLU A 86 2.29 -3.77 -14.81
N ASN A 87 2.38 -4.04 -13.51
CA ASN A 87 1.24 -4.47 -12.71
C ASN A 87 0.19 -3.35 -12.58
N ALA A 88 0.61 -2.09 -12.40
CA ALA A 88 -0.28 -0.93 -12.39
C ALA A 88 -1.01 -0.76 -13.73
N ALA A 89 -0.31 -0.95 -14.85
CA ALA A 89 -0.90 -0.93 -16.19
C ALA A 89 -1.92 -2.05 -16.38
N LYS A 90 -1.59 -3.30 -16.00
CA LYS A 90 -2.51 -4.45 -16.04
C LYS A 90 -3.75 -4.23 -15.18
N ALA A 91 -3.60 -3.60 -14.02
CA ALA A 91 -4.71 -3.25 -13.14
C ALA A 91 -5.54 -2.05 -13.66
N GLY A 92 -5.01 -1.28 -14.61
CA GLY A 92 -5.67 -0.10 -15.18
C GLY A 92 -5.63 1.14 -14.28
N VAL A 93 -4.63 1.22 -13.41
CA VAL A 93 -4.43 2.33 -12.45
C VAL A 93 -3.10 3.06 -12.62
N ALA A 94 -2.36 2.77 -13.71
CA ALA A 94 -1.05 3.37 -13.97
C ALA A 94 -1.06 4.91 -13.94
N GLY A 95 -2.12 5.55 -14.41
CA GLY A 95 -2.26 7.02 -14.40
C GLY A 95 -2.46 7.63 -13.00
N ARG A 96 -2.51 6.81 -11.94
CA ARG A 96 -2.66 7.23 -10.53
C ARG A 96 -1.47 6.85 -9.67
N ILE A 97 -0.45 6.22 -10.25
CA ILE A 97 0.72 5.71 -9.51
C ILE A 97 1.99 6.22 -10.15
N HIS A 98 2.73 7.04 -9.41
CA HIS A 98 4.04 7.57 -9.79
C HIS A 98 5.10 6.61 -9.25
N VAL A 99 5.86 5.98 -10.16
CA VAL A 99 6.87 4.97 -9.79
C VAL A 99 8.26 5.44 -10.18
N ARG A 100 9.18 5.46 -9.22
CA ARG A 100 10.58 5.82 -9.45
C ARG A 100 11.54 4.83 -8.78
N GLN A 101 12.77 4.73 -9.31
CA GLN A 101 13.86 4.07 -8.58
C GLN A 101 14.44 5.07 -7.58
N ALA A 102 14.52 4.66 -6.29
CA ALA A 102 15.13 5.45 -5.24
C ALA A 102 15.52 4.57 -4.04
N ASP A 103 16.56 4.95 -3.33
CA ASP A 103 16.90 4.39 -2.02
C ASP A 103 15.92 4.94 -0.97
N ILE A 104 15.59 4.13 0.04
CA ILE A 104 14.80 4.57 1.20
C ILE A 104 15.42 5.77 1.92
N LYS A 105 16.76 5.91 1.88
CA LYS A 105 17.49 7.04 2.47
C LYS A 105 17.11 8.39 1.86
N ASP A 106 16.64 8.37 0.60
CA ASP A 106 16.22 9.55 -0.14
C ASP A 106 14.71 9.81 -0.02
N PHE A 107 14.04 9.16 0.94
CA PHE A 107 12.60 9.32 1.12
C PHE A 107 12.25 10.71 1.65
N ALA A 108 11.64 11.52 0.80
CA ALA A 108 11.17 12.86 1.12
C ALA A 108 9.76 13.06 0.51
N PRO A 109 8.67 12.78 1.27
CA PRO A 109 7.32 12.88 0.75
C PRO A 109 6.89 14.35 0.62
N GLU A 110 6.42 14.73 -0.55
CA GLU A 110 5.79 16.02 -0.80
C GLU A 110 4.28 15.90 -0.53
N ILE A 111 3.78 16.61 0.48
CA ILE A 111 2.36 16.65 0.82
C ILE A 111 1.88 18.08 0.63
N PRO A 112 1.01 18.34 -0.36
CA PRO A 112 0.43 19.66 -0.57
C PRO A 112 -0.34 20.15 0.67
N GLU A 113 -0.36 21.46 0.88
CA GLU A 113 -1.07 22.07 2.00
C GLU A 113 -2.55 21.65 2.02
N GLY A 114 -3.05 21.32 3.21
CA GLY A 114 -4.42 20.85 3.41
C GLY A 114 -4.69 19.38 3.04
N ARG A 115 -3.74 18.68 2.41
CA ARG A 115 -3.86 17.23 2.13
C ARG A 115 -3.20 16.40 3.22
N LYS A 116 -3.56 15.10 3.27
CA LYS A 116 -2.97 14.13 4.19
C LYS A 116 -2.33 12.99 3.40
N GLY A 117 -1.12 12.65 3.81
CA GLY A 117 -0.39 11.50 3.31
C GLY A 117 -0.62 10.24 4.16
N ILE A 118 -0.54 9.11 3.52
CA ILE A 118 -0.58 7.78 4.16
C ILE A 118 0.61 6.99 3.62
N LEU A 119 1.59 6.70 4.47
CA LEU A 119 2.66 5.79 4.13
C LEU A 119 2.24 4.37 4.54
N ILE A 120 2.26 3.44 3.59
CA ILE A 120 2.00 2.02 3.84
C ILE A 120 3.13 1.26 3.20
N THR A 121 3.92 0.53 3.98
CA THR A 121 5.05 -0.21 3.45
C THR A 121 5.23 -1.56 4.12
N ASN A 122 5.79 -2.49 3.36
CA ASN A 122 6.12 -3.85 3.76
C ASN A 122 7.60 -4.11 3.45
N PRO A 123 8.51 -3.63 4.32
CA PRO A 123 9.95 -3.76 4.10
C PRO A 123 10.40 -5.22 4.01
N PRO A 124 11.56 -5.53 3.42
CA PRO A 124 12.10 -6.88 3.38
C PRO A 124 12.45 -7.39 4.80
N TYR A 125 12.22 -8.67 5.07
CA TYR A 125 12.32 -9.27 6.41
C TYR A 125 13.57 -10.13 6.67
N GLY A 126 14.49 -10.22 5.76
CA GLY A 126 15.71 -11.01 5.95
C GLY A 126 15.59 -12.53 5.72
N GLU A 127 14.39 -13.08 5.54
CA GLU A 127 14.23 -14.54 5.38
C GLU A 127 14.47 -15.06 3.94
N ARG A 128 14.40 -14.19 2.93
CA ARG A 128 14.54 -14.60 1.52
C ARG A 128 15.55 -13.79 0.71
N LEU A 129 15.83 -12.55 1.09
CA LEU A 129 16.62 -11.61 0.29
C LEU A 129 17.75 -10.92 1.05
N LEU A 130 17.66 -10.82 2.39
CA LEU A 130 18.63 -10.07 3.21
C LEU A 130 18.99 -10.84 4.47
N ALA A 131 20.19 -10.63 5.00
CA ALA A 131 20.54 -11.05 6.34
C ALA A 131 19.71 -10.28 7.39
N ALA A 132 19.50 -10.86 8.58
CA ALA A 132 18.70 -10.21 9.64
C ALA A 132 19.25 -8.82 10.01
N SER A 133 20.58 -8.65 10.00
CA SER A 133 21.25 -7.37 10.26
C SER A 133 20.93 -6.29 9.23
N GLU A 134 20.76 -6.66 7.95
CA GLU A 134 20.39 -5.73 6.88
C GLU A 134 18.92 -5.29 7.01
N ALA A 135 18.05 -6.21 7.41
CA ALA A 135 16.64 -5.88 7.68
C ALA A 135 16.51 -4.91 8.87
N GLU A 136 17.30 -5.09 9.94
CA GLU A 136 17.35 -4.14 11.04
C GLU A 136 17.88 -2.76 10.61
N GLU A 137 18.91 -2.72 9.76
CA GLU A 137 19.46 -1.46 9.23
C GLU A 137 18.42 -0.69 8.42
N ILE A 138 17.60 -1.39 7.61
CA ILE A 138 16.47 -0.78 6.91
C ILE A 138 15.44 -0.21 7.90
N CYS A 139 15.09 -0.96 8.96
CA CYS A 139 14.19 -0.49 10.00
C CYS A 139 14.71 0.77 10.71
N ARG A 140 16.00 0.80 11.03
CA ARG A 140 16.67 1.94 11.63
C ARG A 140 16.68 3.14 10.70
N THR A 141 16.99 2.93 9.42
CA THR A 141 16.98 3.95 8.39
C THR A 141 15.57 4.55 8.23
N MET A 142 14.51 3.72 8.17
CA MET A 142 13.14 4.22 8.16
C MET A 142 12.84 5.11 9.36
N GLY A 143 13.30 4.74 10.55
CA GLY A 143 13.14 5.54 11.77
C GLY A 143 13.77 6.93 11.67
N GLN A 144 14.88 7.04 10.95
CA GLN A 144 15.62 8.29 10.74
C GLN A 144 14.99 9.17 9.65
N VAL A 145 14.63 8.57 8.51
CA VAL A 145 14.19 9.34 7.33
C VAL A 145 12.69 9.63 7.29
N PHE A 146 11.84 8.87 7.99
CA PHE A 146 10.41 9.13 8.00
C PHE A 146 10.09 10.37 8.85
N PRO A 147 9.64 11.47 8.23
CA PRO A 147 9.44 12.72 8.96
C PRO A 147 8.27 12.63 9.94
N GLN A 148 8.44 13.17 11.15
CA GLN A 148 7.34 13.27 12.12
C GLN A 148 6.45 14.46 11.76
N ARG A 149 5.31 14.18 11.11
CA ARG A 149 4.37 15.20 10.62
C ARG A 149 2.95 14.82 11.01
N ASP A 150 2.14 15.82 11.34
CA ASP A 150 0.73 15.62 11.68
C ASP A 150 -0.15 15.26 10.47
N ASP A 151 0.32 15.59 9.27
CA ASP A 151 -0.35 15.34 8.00
C ASP A 151 0.05 14.01 7.34
N LEU A 152 0.93 13.20 7.97
CA LEU A 152 1.40 11.92 7.44
C LEU A 152 1.26 10.80 8.47
N GLY A 153 0.41 9.82 8.17
CA GLY A 153 0.28 8.61 8.98
C GLY A 153 1.09 7.44 8.40
N TYR A 154 1.68 6.62 9.27
CA TYR A 154 2.46 5.44 8.86
C TYR A 154 1.78 4.15 9.22
N TYR A 155 1.87 3.17 8.34
CA TYR A 155 1.40 1.79 8.49
C TYR A 155 2.49 0.85 7.99
N ILE A 156 3.32 0.36 8.92
CA ILE A 156 4.50 -0.43 8.58
C ILE A 156 4.24 -1.88 8.99
N ILE A 157 4.41 -2.81 8.04
CA ILE A 157 4.28 -4.25 8.29
C ILE A 157 5.67 -4.78 8.66
N SER A 158 5.81 -5.43 9.81
CA SER A 158 7.08 -6.07 10.18
C SER A 158 6.83 -7.32 11.04
N PRO A 159 7.62 -8.38 10.84
CA PRO A 159 7.68 -9.54 11.73
C PRO A 159 8.67 -9.34 12.90
N HIS A 160 9.45 -8.26 12.90
CA HIS A 160 10.52 -8.03 13.88
C HIS A 160 9.93 -7.83 15.29
N ASP A 161 10.37 -8.63 16.27
CA ASP A 161 9.80 -8.61 17.62
C ASP A 161 10.07 -7.28 18.34
N ASP A 162 11.24 -6.69 18.17
CA ASP A 162 11.61 -5.37 18.71
C ASP A 162 11.63 -4.28 17.62
N PHE A 163 10.64 -4.27 16.74
CA PHE A 163 10.56 -3.28 15.65
C PHE A 163 10.61 -1.84 16.17
N GLU A 164 9.89 -1.53 17.25
CA GLU A 164 9.81 -0.16 17.77
C GLU A 164 11.13 0.31 18.39
N GLY A 165 11.88 -0.58 19.06
CA GLY A 165 13.22 -0.27 19.56
C GLY A 165 14.18 0.06 18.42
N VAL A 166 14.16 -0.73 17.34
CA VAL A 166 15.01 -0.51 16.16
C VAL A 166 14.58 0.71 15.35
N PHE A 167 13.27 0.90 15.17
CA PHE A 167 12.68 2.06 14.46
C PHE A 167 12.82 3.36 15.27
N GLY A 168 13.02 3.26 16.58
CA GLY A 168 13.25 4.39 17.48
C GLY A 168 11.99 5.16 17.89
N ARG A 169 10.80 4.58 17.67
CA ARG A 169 9.51 5.20 18.04
C ARG A 169 8.47 4.15 18.41
N GLU A 170 7.68 4.41 19.46
CA GLU A 170 6.53 3.59 19.82
C GLU A 170 5.34 3.86 18.89
N ALA A 171 4.65 2.80 18.48
CA ALA A 171 3.45 2.90 17.67
C ALA A 171 2.22 3.27 18.50
N VAL A 172 1.38 4.16 17.99
CA VAL A 172 0.10 4.51 18.60
C VAL A 172 -0.82 3.30 18.72
N ARG A 173 -0.74 2.38 17.76
CA ARG A 173 -1.51 1.14 17.73
C ARG A 173 -0.76 0.05 16.96
N ARG A 174 -0.94 -1.20 17.40
CA ARG A 174 -0.44 -2.39 16.69
C ARG A 174 -1.59 -3.32 16.33
N ARG A 175 -1.45 -4.04 15.23
CA ARG A 175 -2.39 -5.09 14.85
C ARG A 175 -1.67 -6.29 14.27
N LYS A 176 -1.86 -7.44 14.88
CA LYS A 176 -1.34 -8.73 14.41
C LYS A 176 -1.97 -9.11 13.07
N LEU A 177 -1.14 -9.60 12.15
CA LEU A 177 -1.54 -10.21 10.89
C LEU A 177 -0.56 -11.34 10.53
N TYR A 178 -0.90 -12.09 9.49
CA TYR A 178 -0.01 -13.09 8.91
C TYR A 178 0.25 -12.76 7.44
N ASN A 179 1.52 -12.78 7.05
CA ASN A 179 1.94 -12.71 5.66
C ASN A 179 2.39 -14.10 5.22
N GLY A 180 1.48 -14.88 4.61
CA GLY A 180 1.68 -16.31 4.44
C GLY A 180 1.78 -17.02 5.81
N MET A 181 2.90 -17.68 6.08
CA MET A 181 3.18 -18.34 7.36
C MET A 181 3.86 -17.43 8.40
N ILE A 182 4.31 -16.24 7.98
CA ILE A 182 5.06 -15.33 8.83
C ILE A 182 4.08 -14.52 9.68
N LYS A 183 4.24 -14.59 11.00
CA LYS A 183 3.54 -13.73 11.95
C LYS A 183 4.13 -12.32 11.88
N CYS A 184 3.32 -11.34 11.52
CA CYS A 184 3.70 -9.93 11.45
C CYS A 184 2.82 -9.07 12.34
N GLN A 185 3.24 -7.83 12.52
CA GLN A 185 2.40 -6.76 13.05
C GLN A 185 2.35 -5.59 12.06
N VAL A 186 1.23 -4.90 12.02
CA VAL A 186 1.13 -3.56 11.45
C VAL A 186 1.35 -2.57 12.58
N TYR A 187 2.44 -1.84 12.51
CA TYR A 187 2.73 -0.72 13.41
C TYR A 187 2.14 0.55 12.82
N MET A 188 1.33 1.25 13.62
CA MET A 188 0.54 2.40 13.15
C MET A 188 0.94 3.65 13.92
N TYR A 189 1.33 4.69 13.16
CA TYR A 189 1.76 5.99 13.67
C TYR A 189 0.87 7.05 13.03
N PHE A 190 0.07 7.73 13.81
CA PHE A 190 -0.80 8.82 13.35
C PHE A 190 -1.15 9.74 14.52
N ASN A 191 -1.48 10.98 14.23
CA ASN A 191 -1.95 11.89 15.26
C ASN A 191 -3.37 11.50 15.70
N SER A 192 -3.51 11.05 16.95
CA SER A 192 -4.78 10.59 17.54
C SER A 192 -5.78 11.74 17.86
N ARG A 193 -5.42 13.01 17.61
CA ARG A 193 -6.24 14.16 18.01
C ARG A 193 -7.49 14.43 17.17
N ARG A 194 -7.94 13.48 16.29
CA ARG A 194 -9.26 13.62 15.62
C ARG A 194 -10.01 12.30 15.58
N GLY A 195 -10.97 12.16 16.51
CA GLY A 195 -12.15 11.32 16.30
C GLY A 195 -12.20 10.00 17.02
N GLU A 196 -12.03 9.96 18.32
CA GLU A 196 -12.75 9.00 19.14
C GLU A 196 -13.90 9.76 19.86
N LYS A 197 -14.97 9.99 19.09
CA LYS A 197 -16.34 10.11 19.59
C LYS A 197 -17.23 9.35 18.60
N ALA A 198 -17.65 8.20 19.01
CA ALA A 198 -18.83 7.38 18.78
C ALA A 198 -18.42 5.92 18.56
#